data_b710e0b4691e61c8937c98eef17e26d2
#
_entry.id   b710e0b4691e61c8937c98eef17e26d2
#
_cell.length_a   1.000
_cell.length_b   1.000
_cell.length_c   1.000
_cell.angle_alpha   90.00
_cell.angle_beta   90.00
_cell.angle_gamma   90.00
#
_symmetry.space_group_name_H-M   'P 1'
#
loop_
_entity.id
_entity.type
_entity.pdbx_description
1 polymer ?
#
loop_
_entity_poly.entity_id
_entity_poly.type
_entity_poly.pdbx_seq_one_letter_code
_entity_poly.pdbx_strand_id
1 'polypeptide(L)'
;SPTHGRVMAKGKIASLIAVGTGFHSELTGRENVYLNGSILGLTKKEIDNRFNEIVEFSGVEKFIDTPVKRYSSGMSVRLGFAVAAHLDPDILVVDEVLAVGDAEFRKKALEKMKPDGISESKTILFVSHNMQAIKQLCDRCILLDKGNLINDGSPDEVISYYLKGDSNNELISYNNNFTHLNNNDYVSINSVRLINKNNNEIKEVENNQTIGVEINYDIKKNKLILPSVNVYNNFGEVLFSSIDRILNKAEARKLGQHKCKTWFPNYFFSEGLFSVTITLFAPSPITSERLIETEQILRFKIIDRDLNELIGFKSEDRPTSLRPQFKWTYDKT
;
A
#
# COMPACT_ATOMS: atom_id res chain seq x y z
N SER A 1 12.73 -17.53 20.58
CA SER A 1 12.15 -17.99 21.87
C SER A 1 11.51 -16.81 22.57
N PRO A 2 10.35 -16.93 23.20
CA PRO A 2 9.75 -15.83 23.95
C PRO A 2 10.60 -15.51 25.18
N THR A 3 10.65 -14.23 25.58
CA THR A 3 11.37 -13.80 26.79
C THR A 3 10.70 -14.35 28.05
N HIS A 4 9.39 -14.41 28.05
CA HIS A 4 8.56 -15.01 29.10
C HIS A 4 7.41 -15.79 28.49
N GLY A 5 6.91 -16.79 29.21
CA GLY A 5 5.79 -17.62 28.74
C GLY A 5 6.21 -18.73 27.78
N ARG A 6 5.24 -19.28 27.04
CA ARG A 6 5.44 -20.36 26.07
C ARG A 6 4.54 -20.17 24.86
N VAL A 7 5.06 -20.54 23.69
CA VAL A 7 4.29 -20.66 22.45
C VAL A 7 4.09 -22.14 22.18
N MET A 8 2.85 -22.56 21.94
CA MET A 8 2.50 -23.93 21.58
C MET A 8 1.82 -23.91 20.23
N ALA A 9 2.27 -24.79 19.35
CA ALA A 9 1.65 -25.00 18.04
C ALA A 9 1.39 -26.50 17.86
N LYS A 10 0.29 -26.84 17.19
CA LYS A 10 -0.02 -28.22 16.82
C LYS A 10 0.12 -28.36 15.31
N GLY A 11 1.03 -29.21 14.87
CA GLY A 11 1.27 -29.45 13.46
C GLY A 11 2.55 -28.81 12.91
N LYS A 12 2.70 -28.89 11.61
CA LYS A 12 3.86 -28.39 10.86
C LYS A 12 3.69 -26.91 10.55
N ILE A 13 4.67 -26.09 10.93
CA ILE A 13 4.67 -24.66 10.65
C ILE A 13 5.57 -24.39 9.44
N ALA A 14 5.09 -23.61 8.49
CA ALA A 14 5.90 -23.03 7.43
C ALA A 14 5.77 -21.50 7.43
N SER A 15 6.84 -20.82 6.99
CA SER A 15 6.88 -19.36 6.97
C SER A 15 7.28 -18.87 5.59
N LEU A 16 6.51 -17.89 5.06
CA LEU A 16 6.79 -17.18 3.83
C LEU A 16 7.46 -15.80 4.08
N ILE A 17 8.13 -15.61 5.22
CA ILE A 17 8.75 -14.32 5.60
C ILE A 17 9.89 -13.93 4.64
N ALA A 18 10.49 -14.89 3.96
CA ALA A 18 11.69 -14.65 3.15
C ALA A 18 11.63 -15.43 1.82
N VAL A 19 10.67 -15.07 0.96
CA VAL A 19 10.54 -15.67 -0.37
C VAL A 19 11.76 -15.38 -1.23
N GLY A 20 12.39 -16.44 -1.75
CA GLY A 20 13.61 -16.32 -2.58
C GLY A 20 14.91 -16.17 -1.79
N THR A 21 14.87 -16.07 -0.46
CA THR A 21 16.09 -16.24 0.34
C THR A 21 16.49 -17.72 0.34
N GLY A 22 17.77 -17.99 0.10
CA GLY A 22 18.28 -19.34 -0.04
C GLY A 22 18.46 -19.80 -1.49
N PHE A 23 18.10 -18.98 -2.49
CA PHE A 23 18.48 -19.26 -3.87
C PHE A 23 19.98 -19.08 -4.06
N HIS A 24 20.61 -20.06 -4.68
CA HIS A 24 22.00 -19.98 -5.05
C HIS A 24 22.10 -19.47 -6.50
N SER A 25 22.80 -18.37 -6.71
CA SER A 25 22.86 -17.67 -7.99
C SER A 25 23.44 -18.50 -9.13
N GLU A 26 24.41 -19.38 -8.83
CA GLU A 26 25.08 -20.23 -9.83
C GLU A 26 24.26 -21.48 -10.22
N LEU A 27 23.30 -21.86 -9.41
CA LEU A 27 22.42 -23.00 -9.69
C LEU A 27 21.29 -22.58 -10.64
N THR A 28 20.79 -23.55 -11.41
CA THR A 28 19.63 -23.41 -12.27
C THR A 28 18.35 -23.18 -11.45
N GLY A 29 17.29 -22.73 -12.09
CA GLY A 29 15.96 -22.64 -11.44
C GLY A 29 15.52 -24.01 -10.90
N ARG A 30 15.74 -25.08 -11.68
CA ARG A 30 15.45 -26.45 -11.27
C ARG A 30 16.17 -26.84 -9.98
N GLU A 31 17.46 -26.66 -9.92
CA GLU A 31 18.28 -26.99 -8.75
C GLU A 31 17.86 -26.13 -7.55
N ASN A 32 17.52 -24.87 -7.76
CA ASN A 32 17.02 -23.99 -6.71
C ASN A 32 15.63 -24.41 -6.19
N VAL A 33 14.74 -24.98 -7.02
CA VAL A 33 13.47 -25.56 -6.54
C VAL A 33 13.74 -26.67 -5.54
N TYR A 34 14.68 -27.59 -5.82
CA TYR A 34 15.04 -28.68 -4.88
C TYR A 34 15.73 -28.14 -3.63
N LEU A 35 16.67 -27.20 -3.79
CA LEU A 35 17.39 -26.60 -2.69
C LEU A 35 16.42 -25.89 -1.74
N ASN A 36 15.61 -24.98 -2.28
CA ASN A 36 14.67 -24.17 -1.50
C ASN A 36 13.55 -25.03 -0.89
N GLY A 37 12.99 -25.97 -1.67
CA GLY A 37 12.01 -26.93 -1.16
C GLY A 37 12.54 -27.74 0.02
N SER A 38 13.80 -28.18 -0.03
CA SER A 38 14.46 -28.91 1.07
C SER A 38 14.68 -28.02 2.30
N ILE A 39 15.09 -26.76 2.11
CA ILE A 39 15.23 -25.77 3.19
C ILE A 39 13.88 -25.55 3.89
N LEU A 40 12.81 -25.51 3.12
CA LEU A 40 11.44 -25.33 3.61
C LEU A 40 10.82 -26.63 4.17
N GLY A 41 11.58 -27.72 4.17
CA GLY A 41 11.22 -28.99 4.82
C GLY A 41 10.44 -29.97 3.95
N LEU A 42 10.44 -29.80 2.63
CA LEU A 42 9.93 -30.80 1.69
C LEU A 42 10.95 -31.93 1.48
N THR A 43 10.47 -33.11 1.41
CA THR A 43 11.27 -34.29 0.95
C THR A 43 11.46 -34.24 -0.56
N LYS A 44 12.51 -34.89 -1.07
CA LYS A 44 12.74 -34.99 -2.51
C LYS A 44 11.52 -35.54 -3.26
N LYS A 45 10.86 -36.55 -2.71
CA LYS A 45 9.66 -37.14 -3.30
C LYS A 45 8.48 -36.15 -3.40
N GLU A 46 8.28 -35.32 -2.39
CA GLU A 46 7.25 -34.29 -2.40
C GLU A 46 7.54 -33.24 -3.45
N ILE A 47 8.82 -32.86 -3.62
CA ILE A 47 9.25 -31.91 -4.65
C ILE A 47 9.04 -32.53 -6.04
N ASP A 48 9.47 -33.76 -6.26
CA ASP A 48 9.31 -34.48 -7.53
C ASP A 48 7.84 -34.51 -7.96
N ASN A 49 6.93 -34.80 -7.03
CA ASN A 49 5.50 -34.89 -7.30
C ASN A 49 4.87 -33.54 -7.69
N ARG A 50 5.38 -32.44 -7.19
CA ARG A 50 4.82 -31.07 -7.37
C ARG A 50 5.65 -30.19 -8.31
N PHE A 51 6.76 -30.74 -8.82
CA PHE A 51 7.74 -29.95 -9.59
C PHE A 51 7.11 -29.23 -10.77
N ASN A 52 6.30 -29.91 -11.56
CA ASN A 52 5.66 -29.32 -12.76
C ASN A 52 4.67 -28.24 -12.37
N GLU A 53 3.88 -28.43 -11.31
CA GLU A 53 2.94 -27.45 -10.80
C GLU A 53 3.67 -26.19 -10.29
N ILE A 54 4.79 -26.34 -9.58
CA ILE A 54 5.63 -25.25 -9.10
C ILE A 54 6.15 -24.43 -10.27
N VAL A 55 6.68 -25.11 -11.30
CA VAL A 55 7.26 -24.45 -12.48
C VAL A 55 6.20 -23.70 -13.26
N GLU A 56 5.06 -24.33 -13.55
CA GLU A 56 3.92 -23.73 -14.23
C GLU A 56 3.37 -22.52 -13.47
N PHE A 57 3.19 -22.65 -12.17
CA PHE A 57 2.72 -21.57 -11.32
C PHE A 57 3.65 -20.34 -11.38
N SER A 58 4.96 -20.57 -11.38
CA SER A 58 5.97 -19.51 -11.42
C SER A 58 6.04 -18.79 -12.77
N GLY A 59 5.65 -19.43 -13.88
CA GLY A 59 5.75 -18.94 -15.24
C GLY A 59 7.18 -18.77 -15.74
N VAL A 60 8.13 -19.55 -15.22
CA VAL A 60 9.54 -19.52 -15.66
C VAL A 60 9.97 -20.81 -16.42
N GLU A 61 9.03 -21.55 -16.98
CA GLU A 61 9.24 -22.84 -17.64
C GLU A 61 10.39 -22.79 -18.65
N LYS A 62 10.40 -21.75 -19.49
CA LYS A 62 11.40 -21.57 -20.55
C LYS A 62 12.82 -21.34 -20.00
N PHE A 63 12.95 -20.97 -18.75
CA PHE A 63 14.20 -20.58 -18.11
C PHE A 63 14.59 -21.52 -16.97
N ILE A 64 13.82 -22.58 -16.70
CA ILE A 64 14.00 -23.43 -15.52
C ILE A 64 15.39 -24.07 -15.43
N ASP A 65 16.01 -24.34 -16.55
CA ASP A 65 17.37 -24.92 -16.64
C ASP A 65 18.46 -23.85 -16.85
N THR A 66 18.09 -22.56 -16.69
CA THR A 66 19.04 -21.44 -16.74
C THR A 66 19.48 -21.06 -15.32
N PRO A 67 20.79 -20.73 -15.10
CA PRO A 67 21.24 -20.23 -13.79
C PRO A 67 20.48 -18.99 -13.32
N VAL A 68 20.11 -18.96 -12.03
CA VAL A 68 19.26 -17.89 -11.45
C VAL A 68 19.93 -16.51 -11.50
N LYS A 69 21.26 -16.44 -11.58
CA LYS A 69 21.96 -15.15 -11.83
C LYS A 69 21.52 -14.43 -13.11
N ARG A 70 20.92 -15.15 -14.06
CA ARG A 70 20.38 -14.58 -15.31
C ARG A 70 18.88 -14.25 -15.23
N TYR A 71 18.24 -14.52 -14.10
CA TYR A 71 16.83 -14.21 -13.89
C TYR A 71 16.67 -12.71 -13.62
N SER A 72 15.52 -12.16 -14.00
CA SER A 72 15.09 -10.88 -13.45
C SER A 72 14.71 -11.06 -11.97
N SER A 73 14.73 -9.97 -11.21
CA SER A 73 14.27 -10.01 -9.79
C SER A 73 12.86 -10.59 -9.67
N GLY A 74 11.95 -10.22 -10.59
CA GLY A 74 10.60 -10.76 -10.64
C GLY A 74 10.55 -12.28 -10.86
N MET A 75 11.39 -12.83 -11.76
CA MET A 75 11.45 -14.28 -12.01
C MET A 75 11.92 -15.05 -10.76
N SER A 76 12.97 -14.56 -10.10
CA SER A 76 13.50 -15.22 -8.89
C SER A 76 12.47 -15.24 -7.79
N VAL A 77 11.78 -14.13 -7.59
CA VAL A 77 10.75 -14.02 -6.55
C VAL A 77 9.53 -14.88 -6.87
N ARG A 78 9.06 -14.89 -8.14
CA ARG A 78 7.95 -15.75 -8.57
C ARG A 78 8.26 -17.23 -8.38
N LEU A 79 9.49 -17.68 -8.71
CA LEU A 79 9.90 -19.06 -8.49
C LEU A 79 9.98 -19.40 -7.00
N GLY A 80 10.58 -18.54 -6.17
CA GLY A 80 10.64 -18.74 -4.72
C GLY A 80 9.26 -18.82 -4.08
N PHE A 81 8.35 -17.92 -4.49
CA PHE A 81 6.96 -17.95 -4.04
C PHE A 81 6.24 -19.24 -4.50
N ALA A 82 6.46 -19.68 -5.74
CA ALA A 82 5.87 -20.90 -6.26
C ALA A 82 6.27 -22.13 -5.41
N VAL A 83 7.54 -22.27 -5.03
CA VAL A 83 7.98 -23.34 -4.12
C VAL A 83 7.24 -23.26 -2.80
N ALA A 84 7.18 -22.07 -2.21
CA ALA A 84 6.59 -21.83 -0.91
C ALA A 84 5.06 -22.01 -0.89
N ALA A 85 4.36 -21.62 -1.97
CA ALA A 85 2.91 -21.77 -2.12
C ALA A 85 2.48 -23.24 -2.32
N HIS A 86 3.42 -24.13 -2.67
CA HIS A 86 3.18 -25.57 -2.78
C HIS A 86 3.61 -26.36 -1.54
N LEU A 87 3.99 -25.66 -0.47
CA LEU A 87 4.07 -26.28 0.85
C LEU A 87 2.67 -26.67 1.32
N ASP A 88 2.60 -27.71 2.10
CA ASP A 88 1.36 -28.18 2.72
C ASP A 88 1.52 -28.22 4.26
N PRO A 89 1.65 -27.05 4.92
CA PRO A 89 1.76 -26.97 6.36
C PRO A 89 0.39 -26.95 7.01
N ASP A 90 0.32 -27.34 8.29
CA ASP A 90 -0.86 -27.14 9.12
C ASP A 90 -1.03 -25.65 9.51
N ILE A 91 0.10 -24.93 9.66
CA ILE A 91 0.15 -23.51 9.99
C ILE A 91 1.08 -22.78 9.00
N LEU A 92 0.54 -21.82 8.27
CA LEU A 92 1.27 -20.98 7.32
C LEU A 92 1.40 -19.55 7.86
N VAL A 93 2.62 -19.07 8.00
CA VAL A 93 2.89 -17.66 8.38
C VAL A 93 3.30 -16.87 7.14
N VAL A 94 2.58 -15.81 6.85
CA VAL A 94 2.78 -14.96 5.67
C VAL A 94 3.00 -13.53 6.13
N ASP A 95 4.12 -12.92 5.73
CA ASP A 95 4.49 -11.55 6.09
C ASP A 95 4.74 -10.75 4.81
N GLU A 96 3.89 -9.75 4.53
CA GLU A 96 3.96 -8.76 3.43
C GLU A 96 4.38 -9.26 2.03
N VAL A 97 4.75 -10.52 1.88
CA VAL A 97 5.36 -11.12 0.68
C VAL A 97 4.42 -11.12 -0.52
N LEU A 98 3.11 -10.87 -0.31
CA LEU A 98 2.11 -10.81 -1.38
C LEU A 98 2.21 -9.54 -2.25
N ALA A 99 3.06 -8.58 -1.87
CA ALA A 99 3.33 -7.40 -2.70
C ALA A 99 4.25 -7.69 -3.91
N VAL A 100 4.71 -8.94 -4.05
CA VAL A 100 5.74 -9.32 -5.02
C VAL A 100 5.14 -9.86 -6.33
N GLY A 101 5.76 -9.47 -7.44
CA GLY A 101 5.33 -9.83 -8.78
C GLY A 101 4.36 -8.81 -9.40
N ASP A 102 3.90 -9.11 -10.61
CA ASP A 102 2.89 -8.32 -11.30
C ASP A 102 1.48 -8.57 -10.74
N ALA A 103 0.50 -7.79 -11.20
CA ALA A 103 -0.89 -7.86 -10.71
C ALA A 103 -1.52 -9.25 -10.96
N GLU A 104 -1.16 -9.91 -12.06
CA GLU A 104 -1.67 -11.23 -12.41
C GLU A 104 -1.11 -12.30 -11.47
N PHE A 105 0.19 -12.27 -11.23
CA PHE A 105 0.83 -13.21 -10.32
C PHE A 105 0.32 -13.05 -8.89
N ARG A 106 0.14 -11.80 -8.44
CA ARG A 106 -0.46 -11.51 -7.11
C ARG A 106 -1.85 -12.12 -6.97
N LYS A 107 -2.69 -12.01 -8.01
CA LYS A 107 -4.02 -12.61 -8.00
C LYS A 107 -3.96 -14.13 -7.89
N LYS A 108 -3.12 -14.78 -8.69
CA LYS A 108 -2.88 -16.24 -8.61
C LYS A 108 -2.36 -16.67 -7.23
N ALA A 109 -1.44 -15.88 -6.66
CA ALA A 109 -0.89 -16.12 -5.33
C ALA A 109 -1.98 -16.09 -4.24
N LEU A 110 -2.84 -15.06 -4.27
CA LEU A 110 -3.96 -14.91 -3.35
C LEU A 110 -4.99 -16.05 -3.50
N GLU A 111 -5.30 -16.44 -4.73
CA GLU A 111 -6.21 -17.55 -5.02
C GLU A 111 -5.67 -18.90 -4.49
N LYS A 112 -4.35 -19.15 -4.66
CA LYS A 112 -3.70 -20.37 -4.17
C LYS A 112 -3.66 -20.45 -2.64
N MET A 113 -3.68 -19.31 -1.96
CA MET A 113 -3.66 -19.23 -0.49
C MET A 113 -5.05 -19.32 0.13
N LYS A 114 -6.11 -19.12 -0.64
CA LYS A 114 -7.46 -19.34 -0.11
C LYS A 114 -7.60 -20.82 0.26
N PRO A 115 -8.20 -21.12 1.43
CA PRO A 115 -8.53 -22.49 1.76
C PRO A 115 -9.44 -23.03 0.66
N ASP A 116 -8.97 -24.03 -0.09
CA ASP A 116 -9.87 -24.82 -0.92
C ASP A 116 -10.88 -25.45 0.03
N GLY A 117 -12.17 -25.25 -0.18
CA GLY A 117 -13.29 -25.58 0.70
C GLY A 117 -13.43 -27.04 1.17
N ILE A 118 -12.37 -27.83 1.10
CA ILE A 118 -12.27 -29.25 1.52
C ILE A 118 -11.22 -29.43 2.64
N SER A 119 -10.36 -28.45 2.92
CA SER A 119 -9.31 -28.55 3.94
C SER A 119 -9.56 -27.54 5.07
N GLU A 120 -10.56 -27.82 5.90
CA GLU A 120 -10.92 -27.05 7.11
C GLU A 120 -9.83 -27.01 8.20
N SER A 121 -8.63 -27.56 7.95
CA SER A 121 -7.63 -27.77 8.99
C SER A 121 -6.41 -26.85 8.93
N LYS A 122 -6.31 -25.95 7.96
CA LYS A 122 -5.14 -25.06 7.81
C LYS A 122 -5.34 -23.74 8.51
N THR A 123 -4.35 -23.34 9.30
CA THR A 123 -4.30 -22.00 9.91
C THR A 123 -3.36 -21.10 9.12
N ILE A 124 -3.83 -19.93 8.68
CA ILE A 124 -3.00 -18.95 8.01
C ILE A 124 -2.87 -17.73 8.93
N LEU A 125 -1.63 -17.40 9.30
CA LEU A 125 -1.28 -16.17 10.01
C LEU A 125 -0.77 -15.17 8.99
N PHE A 126 -1.60 -14.20 8.66
CA PHE A 126 -1.32 -13.19 7.62
C PHE A 126 -0.99 -11.83 8.25
N VAL A 127 0.22 -11.34 8.04
CA VAL A 127 0.65 -10.01 8.47
C VAL A 127 0.71 -9.10 7.25
N SER A 128 -0.02 -8.00 7.29
CA SER A 128 -0.06 -7.06 6.17
C SER A 128 -0.46 -5.66 6.61
N HIS A 129 0.01 -4.67 5.88
CA HIS A 129 -0.50 -3.31 5.93
C HIS A 129 -1.58 -3.04 4.86
N ASN A 130 -1.86 -4.00 3.99
CA ASN A 130 -2.90 -3.92 2.97
C ASN A 130 -4.25 -4.38 3.54
N MET A 131 -5.08 -3.41 3.95
CA MET A 131 -6.38 -3.66 4.57
C MET A 131 -7.35 -4.42 3.66
N GLN A 132 -7.25 -4.21 2.35
CA GLN A 132 -8.09 -4.92 1.38
C GLN A 132 -7.72 -6.40 1.30
N ALA A 133 -6.42 -6.74 1.30
CA ALA A 133 -5.98 -8.12 1.35
C ALA A 133 -6.42 -8.80 2.67
N ILE A 134 -6.33 -8.10 3.81
CA ILE A 134 -6.82 -8.61 5.09
C ILE A 134 -8.33 -8.93 5.02
N LYS A 135 -9.15 -8.01 4.48
CA LYS A 135 -10.59 -8.25 4.31
C LYS A 135 -10.93 -9.43 3.41
N GLN A 136 -10.12 -9.68 2.39
CA GLN A 136 -10.38 -10.75 1.42
C GLN A 136 -9.91 -12.13 1.88
N LEU A 137 -8.90 -12.19 2.76
CA LEU A 137 -8.22 -13.42 3.12
C LEU A 137 -8.46 -13.88 4.56
N CYS A 138 -8.82 -12.96 5.46
CA CYS A 138 -8.88 -13.25 6.90
C CYS A 138 -10.33 -13.27 7.40
N ASP A 139 -10.65 -14.26 8.22
CA ASP A 139 -11.93 -14.36 8.94
C ASP A 139 -11.85 -13.64 10.29
N ARG A 140 -10.65 -13.48 10.83
CA ARG A 140 -10.36 -12.85 12.11
C ARG A 140 -9.14 -11.96 11.98
N CYS A 141 -9.16 -10.81 12.63
CA CYS A 141 -8.08 -9.83 12.62
C CYS A 141 -7.66 -9.48 14.04
N ILE A 142 -6.35 -9.32 14.24
CA ILE A 142 -5.74 -8.93 15.51
C ILE A 142 -4.94 -7.65 15.28
N LEU A 143 -5.20 -6.61 16.07
CA LEU A 143 -4.43 -5.38 16.08
C LEU A 143 -3.44 -5.38 17.24
N LEU A 144 -2.17 -5.21 16.89
CA LEU A 144 -1.09 -5.08 17.88
C LEU A 144 -0.51 -3.67 17.84
N ASP A 145 -0.27 -3.08 19.01
CA ASP A 145 0.51 -1.86 19.17
C ASP A 145 1.57 -2.05 20.25
N LYS A 146 2.84 -1.78 19.90
CA LYS A 146 4.00 -1.94 20.78
C LYS A 146 4.03 -3.27 21.53
N GLY A 147 3.61 -4.34 20.85
CA GLY A 147 3.57 -5.69 21.39
C GLY A 147 2.35 -6.02 22.26
N ASN A 148 1.43 -5.08 22.44
CA ASN A 148 0.17 -5.30 23.16
C ASN A 148 -0.99 -5.58 22.22
N LEU A 149 -1.86 -6.49 22.60
CA LEU A 149 -3.12 -6.74 21.93
C LEU A 149 -4.09 -5.59 22.20
N ILE A 150 -4.44 -4.84 21.15
CA ILE A 150 -5.32 -3.68 21.24
C ILE A 150 -6.76 -4.04 20.87
N ASN A 151 -6.93 -4.82 19.79
CA ASN A 151 -8.24 -5.25 19.33
C ASN A 151 -8.16 -6.62 18.68
N ASP A 152 -9.26 -7.38 18.76
CA ASP A 152 -9.41 -8.73 18.24
C ASP A 152 -10.86 -8.93 17.82
N GLY A 153 -11.11 -9.21 16.56
CA GLY A 153 -12.48 -9.33 16.03
C GLY A 153 -12.53 -9.60 14.53
N SER A 154 -13.66 -9.29 13.92
CA SER A 154 -13.78 -9.36 12.46
C SER A 154 -12.86 -8.35 11.77
N PRO A 155 -12.40 -8.64 10.53
CA PRO A 155 -11.56 -7.69 9.77
C PRO A 155 -12.19 -6.29 9.68
N ASP A 156 -13.49 -6.19 9.43
CA ASP A 156 -14.18 -4.91 9.32
C ASP A 156 -14.16 -4.10 10.62
N GLU A 157 -14.39 -4.74 11.76
CA GLU A 157 -14.35 -4.09 13.07
C GLU A 157 -12.95 -3.63 13.42
N VAL A 158 -11.95 -4.52 13.29
CA VAL A 158 -10.57 -4.23 13.67
C VAL A 158 -9.93 -3.20 12.74
N ILE A 159 -10.17 -3.29 11.42
CA ILE A 159 -9.73 -2.30 10.45
C ILE A 159 -10.40 -0.95 10.72
N SER A 160 -11.70 -0.93 10.98
CA SER A 160 -12.39 0.31 11.34
C SER A 160 -11.84 0.93 12.62
N TYR A 161 -11.49 0.12 13.61
CA TYR A 161 -10.81 0.60 14.82
C TYR A 161 -9.42 1.15 14.52
N TYR A 162 -8.61 0.40 13.76
CA TYR A 162 -7.26 0.83 13.35
C TYR A 162 -7.28 2.14 12.56
N LEU A 163 -8.25 2.28 11.63
CA LEU A 163 -8.39 3.47 10.79
C LEU A 163 -8.98 4.67 11.52
N LYS A 164 -9.86 4.43 12.50
CA LYS A 164 -10.34 5.52 13.37
C LYS A 164 -9.20 6.11 14.19
N GLY A 165 -8.11 5.35 14.40
CA GLY A 165 -7.02 5.73 15.27
C GLY A 165 -7.52 5.95 16.70
N ASP A 166 -6.66 6.21 17.64
CA ASP A 166 -7.09 6.82 18.91
C ASP A 166 -7.89 8.08 18.57
N SER A 167 -9.19 8.04 18.81
CA SER A 167 -10.11 9.18 18.56
C SER A 167 -9.71 10.42 19.39
N ASN A 168 -8.74 10.27 20.26
CA ASN A 168 -8.06 11.33 21.02
C ASN A 168 -6.79 11.86 20.36
N ASN A 169 -6.24 11.20 19.31
CA ASN A 169 -5.17 11.76 18.52
C ASN A 169 -5.80 12.50 17.34
N GLU A 170 -6.07 13.78 17.57
CA GLU A 170 -6.27 14.89 16.67
C GLU A 170 -6.10 14.52 15.20
N LEU A 171 -7.15 14.75 14.41
CA LEU A 171 -7.05 14.93 12.95
C LEU A 171 -5.85 15.85 12.71
N ILE A 172 -4.74 15.25 12.33
CA ILE A 172 -3.43 15.85 12.51
C ILE A 172 -3.24 16.87 11.39
N SER A 173 -3.39 18.15 11.74
CA SER A 173 -2.61 19.18 11.09
C SER A 173 -1.20 19.07 11.66
N TYR A 174 -0.27 18.54 10.88
CA TYR A 174 1.11 18.47 11.32
C TYR A 174 1.71 19.86 11.39
N ASN A 175 1.78 20.41 12.58
CA ASN A 175 2.57 21.57 12.90
C ASN A 175 3.94 21.12 13.47
N ASN A 176 4.98 21.53 12.78
CA ASN A 176 6.32 21.86 13.32
C ASN A 176 7.29 20.80 13.83
N ASN A 177 7.10 19.49 13.67
CA ASN A 177 8.15 18.53 14.05
C ASN A 177 8.77 17.78 12.85
N PHE A 178 8.91 18.46 11.70
CA PHE A 178 9.48 17.88 10.46
C PHE A 178 11.02 17.81 10.43
N THR A 179 11.69 17.88 11.56
CA THR A 179 13.13 18.18 11.61
C THR A 179 14.05 17.10 11.04
N HIS A 180 13.63 15.86 10.82
CA HIS A 180 14.55 14.81 10.38
C HIS A 180 14.22 14.06 9.08
N LEU A 181 12.95 13.92 8.68
CA LEU A 181 12.56 13.14 7.51
C LEU A 181 12.34 13.95 6.22
N ASN A 182 12.12 15.25 6.34
CA ASN A 182 11.70 16.11 5.23
C ASN A 182 12.74 17.17 4.88
N ASN A 183 14.01 16.83 5.05
CA ASN A 183 15.13 17.73 4.84
C ASN A 183 16.21 17.03 4.00
N ASN A 184 16.50 17.62 2.85
CA ASN A 184 17.66 17.21 2.08
C ASN A 184 18.49 18.44 1.67
N ASP A 185 19.61 18.22 1.00
CA ASP A 185 20.54 19.26 0.59
C ASP A 185 19.96 20.32 -0.34
N TYR A 186 18.88 20.02 -1.06
CA TYR A 186 18.28 20.88 -2.08
C TYR A 186 17.01 21.58 -1.60
N VAL A 187 16.23 20.91 -0.76
CA VAL A 187 14.90 21.40 -0.37
C VAL A 187 14.50 20.90 1.03
N SER A 188 13.65 21.65 1.73
CA SER A 188 12.99 21.22 2.97
C SER A 188 11.52 21.62 2.96
N ILE A 189 10.65 20.80 3.53
CA ILE A 189 9.24 21.11 3.75
C ILE A 189 9.11 21.77 5.14
N ASN A 190 8.50 22.95 5.19
CA ASN A 190 8.30 23.71 6.41
C ASN A 190 6.93 23.44 7.04
N SER A 191 5.88 23.38 6.22
CA SER A 191 4.53 23.04 6.69
C SER A 191 3.65 22.54 5.56
N VAL A 192 2.68 21.71 5.90
CA VAL A 192 1.59 21.28 5.02
C VAL A 192 0.28 21.43 5.77
N ARG A 193 -0.73 22.08 5.16
CA ARG A 193 -2.01 22.35 5.79
C ARG A 193 -3.16 22.04 4.85
N LEU A 194 -4.26 21.55 5.40
CA LEU A 194 -5.55 21.49 4.71
C LEU A 194 -6.27 22.81 4.93
N ILE A 195 -6.73 23.43 3.85
CA ILE A 195 -7.33 24.77 3.89
C ILE A 195 -8.65 24.82 3.13
N ASN A 196 -9.55 25.71 3.55
CA ASN A 196 -10.74 26.09 2.79
C ASN A 196 -10.46 27.26 1.83
N LYS A 197 -11.46 27.67 1.07
CA LYS A 197 -11.36 28.84 0.14
C LYS A 197 -10.91 30.13 0.81
N ASN A 198 -11.18 30.29 2.10
CA ASN A 198 -10.77 31.46 2.88
C ASN A 198 -9.35 31.32 3.47
N ASN A 199 -8.59 30.29 3.09
CA ASN A 199 -7.27 29.93 3.62
C ASN A 199 -7.25 29.59 5.11
N ASN A 200 -8.38 29.31 5.71
CA ASN A 200 -8.46 28.82 7.07
C ASN A 200 -8.15 27.32 7.08
N GLU A 201 -7.41 26.89 8.08
CA GLU A 201 -7.12 25.48 8.31
C GLU A 201 -8.40 24.73 8.70
N ILE A 202 -8.57 23.54 8.12
CA ILE A 202 -9.75 22.70 8.31
C ILE A 202 -9.36 21.25 8.59
N LYS A 203 -10.17 20.56 9.35
CA LYS A 203 -9.97 19.14 9.71
C LYS A 203 -11.09 18.26 9.19
N GLU A 204 -12.31 18.73 9.26
CA GLU A 204 -13.51 18.08 8.71
C GLU A 204 -14.11 18.98 7.63
N VAL A 205 -14.64 18.37 6.60
CA VAL A 205 -15.14 19.09 5.42
C VAL A 205 -16.42 18.43 4.92
N GLU A 206 -17.41 19.24 4.63
CA GLU A 206 -18.57 18.76 3.87
C GLU A 206 -18.19 18.59 2.40
N ASN A 207 -18.73 17.58 1.74
CA ASN A 207 -18.40 17.24 0.36
C ASN A 207 -18.73 18.35 -0.65
N ASN A 208 -19.67 19.25 -0.32
CA ASN A 208 -20.06 20.43 -1.10
C ASN A 208 -19.02 21.57 -1.05
N GLN A 209 -17.96 21.42 -0.24
CA GLN A 209 -16.92 22.44 -0.08
C GLN A 209 -15.68 22.12 -0.92
N THR A 210 -15.01 23.18 -1.37
CA THR A 210 -13.70 23.07 -2.00
C THR A 210 -12.62 22.98 -0.94
N ILE A 211 -11.70 22.06 -1.11
CA ILE A 211 -10.59 21.78 -0.19
C ILE A 211 -9.28 22.11 -0.88
N GLY A 212 -8.37 22.75 -0.17
CA GLY A 212 -7.01 23.01 -0.64
C GLY A 212 -5.96 22.35 0.22
N VAL A 213 -4.87 21.92 -0.40
CA VAL A 213 -3.63 21.55 0.30
C VAL A 213 -2.60 22.65 0.05
N GLU A 214 -2.18 23.31 1.12
CA GLU A 214 -1.13 24.34 1.11
C GLU A 214 0.19 23.70 1.55
N ILE A 215 1.25 23.88 0.75
CA ILE A 215 2.58 23.37 1.00
C ILE A 215 3.54 24.56 1.07
N ASN A 216 4.25 24.70 2.20
CA ASN A 216 5.34 25.66 2.36
C ASN A 216 6.66 24.90 2.39
N TYR A 217 7.62 25.30 1.56
CA TYR A 217 8.91 24.64 1.45
C TYR A 217 10.01 25.62 1.10
N ASP A 218 11.26 25.31 1.42
CA ASP A 218 12.44 26.11 1.12
C ASP A 218 13.31 25.41 0.06
N ILE A 219 13.71 26.14 -0.98
CA ILE A 219 14.72 25.73 -1.95
C ILE A 219 16.08 26.24 -1.49
N LYS A 220 17.00 25.31 -1.17
CA LYS A 220 18.33 25.60 -0.63
C LYS A 220 19.43 25.68 -1.71
N LYS A 221 19.26 24.96 -2.80
CA LYS A 221 20.18 24.97 -3.95
C LYS A 221 19.37 25.16 -5.23
N ASN A 222 19.97 25.85 -6.20
CA ASN A 222 19.31 26.17 -7.46
C ASN A 222 18.97 24.88 -8.24
N LYS A 223 17.74 24.44 -8.11
CA LYS A 223 17.16 23.26 -8.75
C LYS A 223 15.67 23.47 -8.97
N LEU A 224 15.16 23.06 -10.12
CA LEU A 224 13.71 23.10 -10.36
C LEU A 224 13.03 22.06 -9.44
N ILE A 225 12.11 22.51 -8.60
CA ILE A 225 11.39 21.65 -7.67
C ILE A 225 9.91 21.66 -8.03
N LEU A 226 9.32 20.48 -8.24
CA LEU A 226 7.90 20.30 -8.53
C LEU A 226 7.22 19.57 -7.37
N PRO A 227 6.30 20.24 -6.67
CA PRO A 227 5.46 19.61 -5.66
C PRO A 227 4.45 18.66 -6.30
N SER A 228 4.22 17.54 -5.63
CA SER A 228 3.15 16.58 -5.94
C SER A 228 2.40 16.22 -4.67
N VAL A 229 1.09 16.07 -4.81
CA VAL A 229 0.18 15.63 -3.77
C VAL A 229 -0.38 14.28 -4.18
N ASN A 230 -0.19 13.25 -3.35
CA ASN A 230 -0.84 11.96 -3.54
C ASN A 230 -1.93 11.81 -2.49
N VAL A 231 -3.12 11.43 -2.91
CA VAL A 231 -4.27 11.23 -2.03
C VAL A 231 -4.59 9.75 -1.94
N TYR A 232 -4.81 9.29 -0.72
CA TYR A 232 -5.12 7.91 -0.39
C TYR A 232 -6.49 7.80 0.24
N ASN A 233 -7.15 6.67 0.00
CA ASN A 233 -8.36 6.31 0.73
C ASN A 233 -8.01 5.75 2.12
N ASN A 234 -9.04 5.39 2.88
CA ASN A 234 -8.91 4.77 4.20
C ASN A 234 -8.25 3.38 4.18
N PHE A 235 -8.07 2.77 3.02
CA PHE A 235 -7.40 1.48 2.86
C PHE A 235 -5.92 1.62 2.50
N GLY A 236 -5.39 2.86 2.43
CA GLY A 236 -4.02 3.13 2.02
C GLY A 236 -3.79 3.04 0.50
N GLU A 237 -4.85 2.95 -0.30
CA GLU A 237 -4.75 2.92 -1.76
C GLU A 237 -4.63 4.34 -2.31
N VAL A 238 -3.68 4.54 -3.24
CA VAL A 238 -3.55 5.81 -3.96
C VAL A 238 -4.76 6.00 -4.86
N LEU A 239 -5.53 7.03 -4.60
CA LEU A 239 -6.67 7.40 -5.43
C LEU A 239 -6.23 8.19 -6.66
N PHE A 240 -5.33 9.12 -6.47
CA PHE A 240 -4.74 9.92 -7.54
C PHE A 240 -3.51 10.68 -7.04
N SER A 241 -2.73 11.16 -8.02
CA SER A 241 -1.60 12.07 -7.81
C SER A 241 -1.82 13.35 -8.61
N SER A 242 -1.54 14.49 -7.99
CA SER A 242 -1.55 15.79 -8.66
C SER A 242 -0.18 16.42 -8.57
N ILE A 243 0.43 16.72 -9.72
CA ILE A 243 1.77 17.32 -9.82
C ILE A 243 1.61 18.76 -10.33
N ASP A 244 2.35 19.70 -9.74
CA ASP A 244 2.44 21.05 -10.22
C ASP A 244 3.13 21.09 -11.59
N ARG A 245 2.34 21.08 -12.66
CA ARG A 245 2.82 21.14 -14.04
C ARG A 245 2.96 22.58 -14.51
N ILE A 246 4.00 23.25 -14.07
CA ILE A 246 4.37 24.55 -14.68
C ILE A 246 5.09 24.26 -16.00
N LEU A 247 4.32 23.89 -17.04
CA LEU A 247 4.90 23.47 -18.33
C LEU A 247 5.39 24.62 -19.21
N ASN A 248 5.05 25.88 -18.90
CA ASN A 248 5.30 26.98 -19.83
C ASN A 248 6.28 28.06 -19.34
N LYS A 249 6.88 27.93 -18.16
CA LYS A 249 7.95 28.80 -17.72
C LYS A 249 8.96 27.99 -16.95
N ALA A 250 10.02 27.58 -17.63
CA ALA A 250 11.24 27.07 -17.02
C ALA A 250 11.99 28.18 -16.26
N GLU A 251 11.29 29.01 -15.50
CA GLU A 251 11.93 29.82 -14.50
C GLU A 251 12.30 28.85 -13.38
N ALA A 252 13.61 28.57 -13.27
CA ALA A 252 14.15 27.91 -12.11
C ALA A 252 13.59 28.61 -10.88
N ARG A 253 12.89 27.88 -9.99
CA ARG A 253 12.37 28.48 -8.77
C ARG A 253 13.57 29.02 -7.99
N LYS A 254 13.48 30.29 -7.60
CA LYS A 254 14.54 31.00 -6.90
C LYS A 254 14.80 30.34 -5.54
N LEU A 255 16.04 30.49 -5.04
CA LEU A 255 16.37 30.12 -3.67
C LEU A 255 15.44 30.81 -2.66
N GLY A 256 15.12 30.13 -1.57
CA GLY A 256 14.30 30.66 -0.47
C GLY A 256 12.93 30.01 -0.36
N GLN A 257 12.04 30.72 0.34
CA GLN A 257 10.73 30.20 0.71
C GLN A 257 9.74 30.25 -0.44
N HIS A 258 9.03 29.13 -0.59
CA HIS A 258 7.97 28.96 -1.57
C HIS A 258 6.70 28.47 -0.90
N LYS A 259 5.57 28.94 -1.44
CA LYS A 259 4.23 28.52 -1.03
C LYS A 259 3.43 28.15 -2.27
N CYS A 260 2.90 26.94 -2.29
CA CYS A 260 1.99 26.52 -3.35
C CYS A 260 0.70 25.94 -2.76
N LYS A 261 -0.34 25.90 -3.59
CA LYS A 261 -1.66 25.37 -3.22
C LYS A 261 -2.21 24.56 -4.37
N THR A 262 -2.79 23.43 -4.05
CA THR A 262 -3.62 22.65 -4.98
C THR A 262 -5.04 22.56 -4.42
N TRP A 263 -6.04 22.55 -5.31
CA TRP A 263 -7.44 22.61 -4.91
C TRP A 263 -8.21 21.42 -5.45
N PHE A 264 -8.94 20.75 -4.57
CA PHE A 264 -9.90 19.72 -4.93
C PHE A 264 -11.28 20.36 -5.03
N PRO A 265 -12.00 20.14 -6.14
CA PRO A 265 -13.34 20.71 -6.31
C PRO A 265 -14.32 20.13 -5.30
N ASN A 266 -15.42 20.85 -5.07
CA ASN A 266 -16.55 20.32 -4.31
C ASN A 266 -17.11 19.04 -4.97
N TYR A 267 -17.72 18.19 -4.17
CA TYR A 267 -18.28 16.89 -4.58
C TYR A 267 -17.28 15.93 -5.23
N PHE A 268 -15.98 16.14 -5.02
CA PHE A 268 -14.95 15.28 -5.61
C PHE A 268 -14.73 13.99 -4.81
N PHE A 269 -14.84 14.10 -3.49
CA PHE A 269 -14.69 12.96 -2.59
C PHE A 269 -16.05 12.41 -2.14
N SER A 270 -16.12 11.11 -1.92
CA SER A 270 -17.19 10.46 -1.17
C SER A 270 -17.04 10.72 0.32
N GLU A 271 -18.06 10.39 1.11
CA GLU A 271 -17.91 10.33 2.55
C GLU A 271 -16.80 9.34 2.93
N GLY A 272 -15.96 9.71 3.89
CA GLY A 272 -14.88 8.85 4.36
C GLY A 272 -13.66 9.58 4.88
N LEU A 273 -12.66 8.79 5.25
CA LEU A 273 -11.35 9.27 5.67
C LEU A 273 -10.36 9.20 4.51
N PHE A 274 -9.58 10.25 4.38
CA PHE A 274 -8.56 10.39 3.34
C PHE A 274 -7.26 10.83 3.98
N SER A 275 -6.14 10.45 3.35
CA SER A 275 -4.83 10.92 3.75
C SER A 275 -4.03 11.43 2.55
N VAL A 276 -3.04 12.25 2.85
CA VAL A 276 -2.22 12.93 1.85
C VAL A 276 -0.74 12.70 2.14
N THR A 277 0.03 12.39 1.11
CA THR A 277 1.49 12.49 1.12
C THR A 277 1.95 13.57 0.15
N ILE A 278 3.07 14.20 0.46
CA ILE A 278 3.71 15.20 -0.39
C ILE A 278 5.00 14.62 -0.93
N THR A 279 5.19 14.77 -2.23
CA THR A 279 6.45 14.46 -2.89
C THR A 279 7.01 15.69 -3.56
N LEU A 280 8.29 16.00 -3.34
CA LEU A 280 9.03 17.04 -4.04
C LEU A 280 9.99 16.39 -5.05
N PHE A 281 9.75 16.66 -6.32
CA PHE A 281 10.54 16.12 -7.43
C PHE A 281 11.48 17.17 -8.00
N ALA A 282 12.65 16.72 -8.47
CA ALA A 282 13.46 17.46 -9.42
C ALA A 282 13.33 16.79 -10.80
N PRO A 283 12.69 17.45 -11.78
CA PRO A 283 12.58 16.88 -13.11
C PRO A 283 13.94 16.86 -13.81
N SER A 284 14.20 15.79 -14.54
CA SER A 284 15.35 15.61 -15.43
C SER A 284 14.85 15.13 -16.80
N PRO A 285 15.58 15.38 -17.88
CA PRO A 285 15.19 14.95 -19.22
C PRO A 285 14.98 13.44 -19.38
N ILE A 286 15.62 12.62 -18.54
CA ILE A 286 15.60 11.16 -18.64
C ILE A 286 14.78 10.54 -17.51
N THR A 287 14.89 11.08 -16.29
CA THR A 287 14.20 10.55 -15.09
C THR A 287 13.89 11.71 -14.14
N SER A 288 12.79 11.60 -13.40
CA SER A 288 12.51 12.52 -12.30
C SER A 288 13.16 11.98 -11.01
N GLU A 289 13.98 12.81 -10.37
CA GLU A 289 14.57 12.50 -9.08
C GLU A 289 13.60 12.87 -7.96
N ARG A 290 13.28 11.91 -7.11
CA ARG A 290 12.47 12.12 -5.92
C ARG A 290 13.37 12.65 -4.80
N LEU A 291 13.20 13.90 -4.40
CA LEU A 291 14.05 14.54 -3.37
C LEU A 291 13.51 14.32 -1.97
N ILE A 292 12.20 14.47 -1.80
CA ILE A 292 11.49 14.23 -0.54
C ILE A 292 10.18 13.50 -0.86
N GLU A 293 9.87 12.51 -0.06
CA GLU A 293 8.56 11.88 -0.01
C GLU A 293 8.16 11.74 1.46
N THR A 294 7.03 12.35 1.83
CA THR A 294 6.54 12.27 3.20
C THR A 294 5.76 10.98 3.41
N GLU A 295 5.68 10.52 4.64
CA GLU A 295 4.62 9.60 5.03
C GLU A 295 3.26 10.31 4.95
N GLN A 296 2.16 9.66 5.33
CA GLN A 296 0.83 10.27 5.36
C GLN A 296 0.81 11.46 6.34
N ILE A 297 0.94 12.66 5.78
CA ILE A 297 1.22 13.89 6.54
C ILE A 297 -0.05 14.64 6.94
N LEU A 298 -1.12 14.48 6.17
CA LEU A 298 -2.44 15.04 6.48
C LEU A 298 -3.47 13.93 6.47
N ARG A 299 -4.42 14.02 7.39
CA ARG A 299 -5.64 13.20 7.39
C ARG A 299 -6.83 14.11 7.50
N PHE A 300 -7.88 13.84 6.73
CA PHE A 300 -9.12 14.61 6.76
C PHE A 300 -10.33 13.71 6.55
N LYS A 301 -11.45 14.15 7.11
CA LYS A 301 -12.72 13.45 7.00
C LYS A 301 -13.66 14.26 6.10
N ILE A 302 -14.24 13.60 5.13
CA ILE A 302 -15.34 14.13 4.32
C ILE A 302 -16.65 13.63 4.93
N ILE A 303 -17.58 14.59 5.13
CA ILE A 303 -18.94 14.33 5.60
C ILE A 303 -19.88 14.66 4.43
N ASP A 304 -20.72 13.69 4.09
CA ASP A 304 -21.75 13.85 3.04
C ASP A 304 -23.10 14.10 3.71
N ARG A 305 -23.49 15.39 3.81
CA ARG A 305 -24.80 15.78 4.36
C ARG A 305 -25.92 15.84 3.33
N ASP A 306 -25.55 15.95 2.04
CA ASP A 306 -26.54 16.19 0.97
C ASP A 306 -27.22 14.90 0.48
N LEU A 307 -26.70 13.73 0.84
CA LEU A 307 -27.22 12.44 0.36
C LEU A 307 -28.59 12.05 0.93
N ASN A 308 -28.98 12.65 2.04
CA ASN A 308 -30.29 12.33 2.66
C ASN A 308 -31.46 13.04 1.98
N GLU A 309 -31.24 14.05 1.16
CA GLU A 309 -32.33 14.86 0.60
C GLU A 309 -32.57 14.65 -0.90
N LEU A 310 -31.61 14.24 -1.69
CA LEU A 310 -31.71 14.38 -3.15
C LEU A 310 -32.04 13.14 -3.95
N ILE A 311 -31.77 11.89 -3.56
CA ILE A 311 -32.00 10.74 -4.50
C ILE A 311 -32.31 9.39 -3.81
N GLY A 312 -32.46 9.26 -2.53
CA GLY A 312 -32.78 7.97 -1.89
C GLY A 312 -31.68 6.89 -1.96
N PHE A 313 -30.46 7.26 -2.35
CA PHE A 313 -29.29 6.37 -2.33
C PHE A 313 -28.46 6.64 -1.08
N LYS A 314 -28.30 5.61 -0.24
CA LYS A 314 -27.39 5.66 0.91
C LYS A 314 -25.94 5.67 0.44
N SER A 315 -25.02 6.28 1.21
CA SER A 315 -23.58 6.29 0.91
C SER A 315 -22.99 4.88 0.80
N GLU A 316 -23.58 3.93 1.52
CA GLU A 316 -23.24 2.50 1.52
C GLU A 316 -23.44 1.82 0.16
N ASP A 317 -24.35 2.33 -0.66
CA ASP A 317 -24.65 1.78 -2.01
C ASP A 317 -23.64 2.21 -3.07
N ARG A 318 -22.64 3.03 -2.71
CA ARG A 318 -21.66 3.58 -3.65
C ARG A 318 -20.23 3.25 -3.25
N PRO A 319 -19.63 2.22 -3.83
CA PRO A 319 -18.33 1.70 -3.39
C PRO A 319 -17.10 2.55 -3.79
N THR A 320 -17.30 3.75 -4.36
CA THR A 320 -16.19 4.57 -4.88
C THR A 320 -15.78 5.67 -3.92
N SER A 321 -14.47 5.80 -3.67
CA SER A 321 -13.89 6.87 -2.86
C SER A 321 -13.92 8.25 -3.54
N LEU A 322 -14.04 8.29 -4.88
CA LEU A 322 -14.11 9.50 -5.68
C LEU A 322 -15.44 9.60 -6.42
N ARG A 323 -16.02 10.80 -6.48
CA ARG A 323 -17.27 11.10 -7.16
C ARG A 323 -17.16 12.38 -8.01
N PRO A 324 -16.27 12.42 -9.00
CA PRO A 324 -16.14 13.62 -9.82
C PRO A 324 -17.46 13.89 -10.54
N GLN A 325 -17.96 15.11 -10.41
CA GLN A 325 -19.14 15.56 -11.13
C GLN A 325 -18.74 15.96 -12.55
N PHE A 326 -19.13 15.15 -13.53
CA PHE A 326 -18.99 15.49 -14.94
C PHE A 326 -20.23 16.23 -15.45
N LYS A 327 -20.04 17.10 -16.44
CA LYS A 327 -21.14 17.79 -17.10
C LYS A 327 -21.87 16.81 -18.03
N TRP A 328 -23.15 16.60 -17.80
CA TRP A 328 -24.01 15.80 -18.66
C TRP A 328 -24.71 16.71 -19.68
N THR A 329 -24.81 16.26 -20.93
CA THR A 329 -25.58 16.91 -21.99
C THR A 329 -26.64 15.92 -22.49
N TYR A 330 -27.83 16.42 -22.73
CA TYR A 330 -28.94 15.62 -23.23
C TYR A 330 -29.33 16.17 -24.61
N ASP A 331 -29.21 15.35 -25.65
CA ASP A 331 -29.74 15.68 -26.95
C ASP A 331 -31.24 15.36 -26.94
N LYS A 332 -32.08 16.34 -27.35
CA LYS A 332 -33.50 16.10 -27.56
C LYS A 332 -33.62 15.28 -28.81
N THR A 333 -34.12 14.05 -28.71
CA THR A 333 -34.58 13.23 -29.82
C THR A 333 -35.85 13.79 -30.42
#